data_deb5444820db3646a2c65e8c36f4712c
#
_entry.id   deb5444820db3646a2c65e8c36f4712c
#
_cell.length_a   1.000
_cell.length_b   1.000
_cell.length_c   1.000
_cell.angle_alpha   90.00
_cell.angle_beta   90.00
_cell.angle_gamma   90.00
#
_symmetry.space_group_name_H-M   'P 1'
#
loop_
_entity.id
_entity.type
_entity.pdbx_description
1 polymer ?
#
loop_
_entity_poly.entity_id
_entity_poly.type
_entity_poly.pdbx_seq_one_letter_code
_entity_poly.pdbx_strand_id
1 'polypeptide(L)'
;MTSHRFVVRAVTLLISASLTISLVPSVSAAPNTDLKAVRAQVEQLQEDAAEAGENAQAAKIQLNKLKKQLSAVQQQADVQRQSVESIKKSLAAIAVARYKSTGLGEGLELLFSSDPSLYLSAAGSLENVTRKQAIELRKYATAKQRLDATSLTVADKLRLVQAAEARYRAQAAQVEKKLAEAEQLLAKLEKEDRERLLKLQAMDEEERRKYSLEQAKLANAVSGRAGTALRYAVKQIGDRYVWGAAGPVRWDCSGLTMRAYEQAGVRLPHSSRAQFNYGRSISRPNLQPGDLVFFGSPISHVGIYIGAGKMVHAPRPGARVQIVEFGNYFGRKKYVGARRL
;
A
#
# COMPACT_ATOMS: atom_id res chain seq x y z
N MET A 1 -19.26 -4.36 -5.84
CA MET A 1 -19.00 -3.09 -5.13
C MET A 1 -19.44 -3.27 -3.68
N THR A 2 -18.57 -3.73 -2.80
CA THR A 2 -18.86 -3.84 -1.36
C THR A 2 -17.77 -3.09 -0.62
N SER A 3 -18.16 -1.94 -0.16
CA SER A 3 -17.37 -1.01 0.65
C SER A 3 -17.28 -1.57 2.07
N HIS A 4 -16.11 -2.12 2.46
CA HIS A 4 -15.84 -2.44 3.86
C HIS A 4 -15.50 -1.15 4.61
N ARG A 5 -16.51 -0.63 5.31
CA ARG A 5 -16.34 0.42 6.31
C ARG A 5 -15.68 -0.20 7.55
N PHE A 6 -14.46 0.23 7.86
CA PHE A 6 -13.83 -0.04 9.15
C PHE A 6 -14.58 0.73 10.24
N VAL A 7 -15.30 0.01 11.08
CA VAL A 7 -15.97 0.55 12.26
C VAL A 7 -14.95 0.59 13.39
N VAL A 8 -14.50 1.80 13.73
CA VAL A 8 -13.77 2.06 14.97
C VAL A 8 -14.80 2.04 16.10
N ARG A 9 -14.87 0.96 16.88
CA ARG A 9 -15.66 0.90 18.10
C ARG A 9 -14.93 1.64 19.21
N ALA A 10 -15.42 2.81 19.55
CA ALA A 10 -15.14 3.45 20.85
C ALA A 10 -15.98 2.73 21.90
N VAL A 11 -15.34 2.01 22.81
CA VAL A 11 -16.03 1.40 23.96
C VAL A 11 -16.10 2.44 25.05
N THR A 12 -17.30 3.00 25.27
CA THR A 12 -17.64 3.81 26.44
C THR A 12 -18.17 2.87 27.50
N LEU A 13 -17.41 2.64 28.58
CA LEU A 13 -17.84 1.87 29.74
C LEU A 13 -18.62 2.77 30.69
N LEU A 14 -19.91 2.53 30.81
CA LEU A 14 -20.77 3.02 31.91
C LEU A 14 -20.59 2.09 33.12
N ILE A 15 -20.14 2.62 34.25
CA ILE A 15 -20.02 1.92 35.52
C ILE A 15 -21.25 2.29 36.35
N SER A 16 -22.12 1.32 36.60
CA SER A 16 -23.14 1.40 37.64
C SER A 16 -22.57 0.83 38.95
N ALA A 17 -22.55 1.67 39.97
CA ALA A 17 -22.08 1.34 41.32
C ALA A 17 -23.18 0.60 42.12
N SER A 18 -22.83 -0.57 42.64
CA SER A 18 -23.58 -1.20 43.73
C SER A 18 -22.65 -1.36 44.93
N LEU A 19 -23.04 -0.72 46.03
CA LEU A 19 -22.31 -0.66 47.29
C LEU A 19 -22.72 -1.85 48.17
N THR A 20 -21.76 -2.74 48.49
CA THR A 20 -21.91 -3.66 49.63
C THR A 20 -20.59 -3.66 50.41
N ILE A 21 -20.67 -3.19 51.64
CA ILE A 21 -19.60 -3.13 52.61
C ILE A 21 -19.40 -4.50 53.22
N SER A 22 -18.19 -5.06 53.11
CA SER A 22 -17.72 -6.11 53.97
C SER A 22 -16.26 -5.85 54.33
N LEU A 23 -16.04 -5.48 55.57
CA LEU A 23 -14.71 -5.31 56.15
C LEU A 23 -14.07 -6.69 56.39
N VAL A 24 -12.95 -6.94 55.72
CA VAL A 24 -11.90 -7.83 56.20
C VAL A 24 -10.56 -7.24 55.76
N PRO A 25 -9.64 -6.92 56.69
CA PRO A 25 -8.34 -6.46 56.31
C PRO A 25 -7.42 -7.66 56.02
N SER A 26 -7.43 -8.16 54.81
CA SER A 26 -6.35 -8.97 54.33
C SER A 26 -5.35 -8.04 53.63
N VAL A 27 -4.31 -7.61 54.36
CA VAL A 27 -3.09 -7.07 53.77
C VAL A 27 -2.43 -8.24 53.00
N SER A 28 -2.94 -8.51 51.84
CA SER A 28 -2.19 -9.23 50.82
C SER A 28 -1.24 -8.21 50.23
N ALA A 29 0.05 -8.31 50.50
CA ALA A 29 1.07 -7.60 49.76
C ALA A 29 0.90 -7.95 48.32
N ALA A 30 0.21 -7.09 47.54
CA ALA A 30 0.12 -7.22 46.10
C ALA A 30 1.55 -7.33 45.56
N PRO A 31 1.84 -8.27 44.65
CA PRO A 31 3.16 -8.36 44.05
C PRO A 31 3.49 -6.98 43.49
N ASN A 32 4.65 -6.47 43.86
CA ASN A 32 5.12 -5.15 43.46
C ASN A 32 5.28 -5.15 41.94
N THR A 33 4.19 -4.84 41.23
CA THR A 33 4.18 -4.86 39.77
C THR A 33 5.18 -3.83 39.30
N ASP A 34 6.28 -4.26 38.69
CA ASP A 34 7.25 -3.33 38.13
C ASP A 34 6.61 -2.55 36.96
N LEU A 35 5.96 -1.44 37.27
CA LEU A 35 5.30 -0.57 36.30
C LEU A 35 6.27 -0.12 35.20
N LYS A 36 7.57 -0.02 35.51
CA LYS A 36 8.60 0.31 34.53
C LYS A 36 8.78 -0.81 33.52
N ALA A 37 8.80 -2.06 33.97
CA ALA A 37 8.89 -3.22 33.11
C ALA A 37 7.63 -3.36 32.23
N VAL A 38 6.43 -3.20 32.82
CA VAL A 38 5.16 -3.25 32.08
C VAL A 38 5.14 -2.15 31.01
N ARG A 39 5.52 -0.94 31.36
CA ARG A 39 5.60 0.19 30.42
C ARG A 39 6.54 -0.14 29.26
N ALA A 40 7.75 -0.63 29.55
CA ALA A 40 8.72 -1.00 28.52
C ALA A 40 8.19 -2.09 27.59
N GLN A 41 7.45 -3.06 28.13
CA GLN A 41 6.86 -4.13 27.34
C GLN A 41 5.71 -3.62 26.44
N VAL A 42 4.85 -2.71 26.95
CA VAL A 42 3.82 -2.05 26.16
C VAL A 42 4.44 -1.23 25.04
N GLU A 43 5.46 -0.43 25.34
CA GLU A 43 6.18 0.37 24.35
C GLU A 43 6.82 -0.51 23.27
N GLN A 44 7.35 -1.67 23.67
CA GLN A 44 7.90 -2.67 22.75
C GLN A 44 6.84 -3.21 21.79
N LEU A 45 5.68 -3.62 22.30
CA LEU A 45 4.56 -4.11 21.48
C LEU A 45 4.05 -3.04 20.50
N GLN A 46 4.04 -1.79 20.92
CA GLN A 46 3.67 -0.65 20.08
C GLN A 46 4.71 -0.38 18.98
N GLU A 47 6.01 -0.55 19.25
CA GLU A 47 7.06 -0.47 18.24
C GLU A 47 6.95 -1.61 17.21
N ASP A 48 6.71 -2.84 17.69
CA ASP A 48 6.50 -4.01 16.84
C ASP A 48 5.24 -3.81 15.96
N ALA A 49 4.18 -3.21 16.50
CA ALA A 49 2.99 -2.85 15.72
C ALA A 49 3.30 -1.80 14.64
N ALA A 50 4.12 -0.79 14.95
CA ALA A 50 4.53 0.21 13.96
C ALA A 50 5.37 -0.41 12.83
N GLU A 51 6.26 -1.35 13.15
CA GLU A 51 7.06 -2.07 12.16
C GLU A 51 6.19 -2.97 11.27
N ALA A 52 5.27 -3.74 11.88
CA ALA A 52 4.28 -4.52 11.12
C ALA A 52 3.42 -3.62 10.21
N GLY A 53 3.09 -2.42 10.68
CA GLY A 53 2.37 -1.41 9.91
C GLY A 53 3.10 -0.97 8.65
N GLU A 54 4.38 -0.66 8.75
CA GLU A 54 5.20 -0.32 7.56
C GLU A 54 5.34 -1.51 6.60
N ASN A 55 5.45 -2.73 7.11
CA ASN A 55 5.45 -3.93 6.28
C ASN A 55 4.11 -4.08 5.52
N ALA A 56 2.98 -3.79 6.18
CA ALA A 56 1.66 -3.80 5.55
C ALA A 56 1.54 -2.70 4.48
N GLN A 57 2.04 -1.47 4.72
CA GLN A 57 2.03 -0.41 3.72
C GLN A 57 2.86 -0.78 2.49
N ALA A 58 4.04 -1.35 2.67
CA ALA A 58 4.87 -1.84 1.57
C ALA A 58 4.14 -2.94 0.76
N ALA A 59 3.49 -3.88 1.45
CA ALA A 59 2.68 -4.92 0.79
C ALA A 59 1.48 -4.34 0.04
N LYS A 60 0.81 -3.30 0.58
CA LYS A 60 -0.30 -2.59 -0.06
C LYS A 60 0.13 -1.89 -1.36
N ILE A 61 1.29 -1.25 -1.37
CA ILE A 61 1.85 -0.63 -2.57
C ILE A 61 2.09 -1.68 -3.65
N GLN A 62 2.70 -2.82 -3.28
CA GLN A 62 2.95 -3.92 -4.22
C GLN A 62 1.64 -4.51 -4.75
N LEU A 63 0.65 -4.72 -3.90
CA LEU A 63 -0.70 -5.18 -4.28
C LEU A 63 -1.34 -4.23 -5.29
N ASN A 64 -1.32 -2.92 -5.02
CA ASN A 64 -1.90 -1.92 -5.91
C ASN A 64 -1.19 -1.87 -7.27
N LYS A 65 0.14 -2.04 -7.30
CA LYS A 65 0.91 -2.15 -8.55
C LYS A 65 0.49 -3.38 -9.36
N LEU A 66 0.37 -4.54 -8.70
CA LEU A 66 -0.07 -5.78 -9.36
C LEU A 66 -1.51 -5.69 -9.87
N LYS A 67 -2.43 -5.09 -9.10
CA LYS A 67 -3.82 -4.85 -9.53
C LYS A 67 -3.89 -3.98 -10.80
N LYS A 68 -3.09 -2.92 -10.87
CA LYS A 68 -2.99 -2.07 -12.08
C LYS A 68 -2.45 -2.87 -13.29
N GLN A 69 -1.42 -3.69 -13.08
CA GLN A 69 -0.87 -4.55 -14.13
C GLN A 69 -1.89 -5.58 -14.61
N LEU A 70 -2.61 -6.22 -13.69
CA LEU A 70 -3.69 -7.17 -14.02
C LEU A 70 -4.77 -6.50 -14.86
N SER A 71 -5.26 -5.33 -14.45
CA SER A 71 -6.29 -4.58 -15.19
C SER A 71 -5.84 -4.26 -16.63
N ALA A 72 -4.59 -3.83 -16.81
CA ALA A 72 -4.05 -3.53 -18.15
C ALA A 72 -4.01 -4.78 -19.05
N VAL A 73 -3.56 -5.93 -18.52
CA VAL A 73 -3.50 -7.18 -19.28
C VAL A 73 -4.89 -7.74 -19.55
N GLN A 74 -5.85 -7.57 -18.62
CA GLN A 74 -7.26 -7.93 -18.85
C GLN A 74 -7.87 -7.12 -19.99
N GLN A 75 -7.68 -5.80 -20.02
CA GLN A 75 -8.13 -4.95 -21.13
C GLN A 75 -7.53 -5.40 -22.47
N GLN A 76 -6.24 -5.74 -22.49
CA GLN A 76 -5.59 -6.28 -23.67
C GLN A 76 -6.23 -7.61 -24.13
N ALA A 77 -6.52 -8.52 -23.19
CA ALA A 77 -7.19 -9.78 -23.49
C ALA A 77 -8.61 -9.56 -24.06
N ASP A 78 -9.35 -8.59 -23.53
CA ASP A 78 -10.70 -8.26 -24.00
C ASP A 78 -10.69 -7.71 -25.44
N VAL A 79 -9.74 -6.82 -25.77
CA VAL A 79 -9.56 -6.32 -27.15
C VAL A 79 -9.20 -7.46 -28.10
N GLN A 80 -8.29 -8.36 -27.69
CA GLN A 80 -7.91 -9.52 -28.50
C GLN A 80 -9.08 -10.49 -28.68
N ARG A 81 -9.90 -10.70 -27.66
CA ARG A 81 -11.12 -11.54 -27.74
C ARG A 81 -12.11 -10.97 -28.73
N GLN A 82 -12.36 -9.66 -28.71
CA GLN A 82 -13.21 -8.98 -29.68
C GLN A 82 -12.68 -9.16 -31.11
N SER A 83 -11.36 -9.05 -31.32
CA SER A 83 -10.72 -9.28 -32.60
C SER A 83 -10.92 -10.72 -33.10
N VAL A 84 -10.71 -11.72 -32.23
CA VAL A 84 -10.94 -13.13 -32.54
C VAL A 84 -12.40 -13.38 -32.96
N GLU A 85 -13.36 -12.83 -32.19
CA GLU A 85 -14.78 -12.98 -32.49
C GLU A 85 -15.18 -12.28 -33.79
N SER A 86 -14.60 -11.12 -34.12
CA SER A 86 -14.82 -10.43 -35.40
C SER A 86 -14.33 -11.26 -36.57
N ILE A 87 -13.10 -11.80 -36.48
CA ILE A 87 -12.54 -12.66 -37.54
C ILE A 87 -13.38 -13.93 -37.70
N LYS A 88 -13.81 -14.53 -36.59
CA LYS A 88 -14.69 -15.73 -36.60
C LYS A 88 -16.02 -15.47 -37.27
N LYS A 89 -16.65 -14.29 -37.02
CA LYS A 89 -17.87 -13.89 -37.71
C LYS A 89 -17.64 -13.72 -39.21
N SER A 90 -16.52 -13.12 -39.62
CA SER A 90 -16.16 -13.01 -41.06
C SER A 90 -15.97 -14.38 -41.70
N LEU A 91 -15.26 -15.29 -41.05
CA LEU A 91 -15.08 -16.67 -41.55
C LEU A 91 -16.41 -17.42 -41.63
N ALA A 92 -17.30 -17.26 -40.67
CA ALA A 92 -18.63 -17.87 -40.69
C ALA A 92 -19.48 -17.34 -41.85
N ALA A 93 -19.46 -16.02 -42.11
CA ALA A 93 -20.15 -15.42 -43.25
C ALA A 93 -19.64 -15.95 -44.58
N ILE A 94 -18.31 -16.12 -44.75
CA ILE A 94 -17.68 -16.71 -45.92
C ILE A 94 -18.14 -18.18 -46.08
N ALA A 95 -18.16 -18.96 -45.01
CA ALA A 95 -18.60 -20.36 -45.03
C ALA A 95 -20.08 -20.50 -45.43
N VAL A 96 -20.96 -19.64 -44.89
CA VAL A 96 -22.39 -19.62 -45.26
C VAL A 96 -22.59 -19.20 -46.71
N ALA A 97 -21.88 -18.17 -47.20
CA ALA A 97 -21.95 -17.74 -48.58
C ALA A 97 -21.55 -18.89 -49.54
N ARG A 98 -20.46 -19.59 -49.21
CA ARG A 98 -20.00 -20.74 -49.99
C ARG A 98 -20.99 -21.90 -49.95
N TYR A 99 -21.56 -22.22 -48.81
CA TYR A 99 -22.60 -23.26 -48.72
C TYR A 99 -23.83 -22.97 -49.61
N LYS A 100 -24.25 -21.70 -49.64
CA LYS A 100 -25.35 -21.24 -50.48
C LYS A 100 -25.02 -21.24 -51.99
N SER A 101 -23.77 -20.95 -52.35
CA SER A 101 -23.30 -20.90 -53.74
C SER A 101 -22.87 -22.26 -54.30
N THR A 102 -22.75 -23.31 -53.46
CA THR A 102 -22.39 -24.68 -53.86
C THR A 102 -23.62 -25.48 -54.37
N GLY A 103 -24.72 -24.81 -54.73
CA GLY A 103 -25.71 -25.40 -55.61
C GLY A 103 -25.03 -25.84 -56.93
N LEU A 104 -25.10 -27.10 -57.24
CA LEU A 104 -24.44 -27.81 -58.39
C LEU A 104 -24.63 -27.16 -59.77
N GLY A 105 -25.36 -26.03 -59.89
CA GLY A 105 -25.70 -25.38 -61.14
C GLY A 105 -24.57 -24.52 -61.76
N GLU A 106 -23.99 -23.58 -61.02
CA GLU A 106 -23.05 -22.59 -61.58
C GLU A 106 -21.69 -23.20 -62.02
N GLY A 107 -21.21 -24.20 -61.28
CA GLY A 107 -19.93 -24.86 -61.57
C GLY A 107 -20.03 -25.76 -62.81
N LEU A 108 -21.20 -26.36 -63.04
CA LEU A 108 -21.46 -27.21 -64.26
C LEU A 108 -21.71 -26.36 -65.52
N GLU A 109 -22.41 -25.19 -65.37
CA GLU A 109 -22.59 -24.25 -66.46
C GLU A 109 -21.27 -23.72 -67.01
N LEU A 110 -20.28 -23.44 -66.12
CA LEU A 110 -18.96 -23.01 -66.53
C LEU A 110 -18.14 -24.09 -67.25
N LEU A 111 -18.31 -25.37 -66.88
CA LEU A 111 -17.66 -26.50 -67.51
C LEU A 111 -18.21 -26.77 -68.94
N PHE A 112 -19.45 -26.38 -69.18
CA PHE A 112 -20.11 -26.52 -70.50
C PHE A 112 -20.14 -25.20 -71.29
N SER A 113 -19.50 -24.12 -70.82
CA SER A 113 -19.36 -22.87 -71.53
C SER A 113 -18.46 -23.01 -72.73
N SER A 114 -18.91 -22.57 -73.90
CA SER A 114 -18.13 -22.51 -75.12
C SER A 114 -17.12 -21.38 -75.19
N ASP A 115 -17.07 -20.52 -74.14
CA ASP A 115 -16.16 -19.37 -74.03
C ASP A 115 -15.00 -19.63 -72.99
N PRO A 116 -13.74 -19.85 -73.49
CA PRO A 116 -12.60 -20.14 -72.67
C PRO A 116 -12.26 -18.97 -71.76
N SER A 117 -12.62 -17.72 -72.08
CA SER A 117 -12.30 -16.51 -71.29
C SER A 117 -13.14 -16.45 -70.03
N LEU A 118 -14.38 -16.88 -70.04
CA LEU A 118 -15.26 -17.00 -68.90
C LEU A 118 -14.77 -18.10 -67.95
N TYR A 119 -14.29 -19.23 -68.44
CA TYR A 119 -13.70 -20.29 -67.62
C TYR A 119 -12.44 -19.80 -66.88
N LEU A 120 -11.52 -19.15 -67.61
CA LEU A 120 -10.28 -18.60 -66.99
C LEU A 120 -10.58 -17.51 -65.98
N SER A 121 -11.54 -16.65 -66.24
CA SER A 121 -11.99 -15.61 -65.30
C SER A 121 -12.59 -16.23 -64.04
N ALA A 122 -13.43 -17.24 -64.18
CA ALA A 122 -14.04 -17.96 -63.05
C ALA A 122 -12.99 -18.74 -62.25
N ALA A 123 -12.03 -19.40 -62.90
CA ALA A 123 -10.93 -20.08 -62.22
C ALA A 123 -10.03 -19.12 -61.44
N GLY A 124 -9.70 -17.95 -62.01
CA GLY A 124 -8.97 -16.89 -61.33
C GLY A 124 -9.72 -16.30 -60.14
N SER A 125 -11.03 -16.18 -60.27
CA SER A 125 -11.90 -15.72 -59.16
C SER A 125 -11.93 -16.74 -58.02
N LEU A 126 -12.02 -18.05 -58.33
CA LEU A 126 -12.00 -19.12 -57.32
C LEU A 126 -10.65 -19.19 -56.58
N GLU A 127 -9.53 -19.04 -57.32
CA GLU A 127 -8.20 -18.98 -56.71
C GLU A 127 -8.06 -17.79 -55.75
N ASN A 128 -8.54 -16.61 -56.14
CA ASN A 128 -8.54 -15.41 -55.30
C ASN A 128 -9.39 -15.60 -54.04
N VAL A 129 -10.55 -16.24 -54.14
CA VAL A 129 -11.41 -16.56 -52.99
C VAL A 129 -10.70 -17.52 -52.04
N THR A 130 -10.06 -18.57 -52.56
CA THR A 130 -9.33 -19.56 -51.76
C THR A 130 -8.14 -18.91 -51.06
N ARG A 131 -7.40 -18.02 -51.74
CA ARG A 131 -6.28 -17.25 -51.13
C ARG A 131 -6.77 -16.34 -50.02
N LYS A 132 -7.86 -15.61 -50.19
CA LYS A 132 -8.47 -14.77 -49.14
C LYS A 132 -8.89 -15.59 -47.93
N GLN A 133 -9.51 -16.75 -48.12
CA GLN A 133 -9.89 -17.65 -47.02
C GLN A 133 -8.68 -18.14 -46.23
N ALA A 134 -7.60 -18.53 -46.91
CA ALA A 134 -6.36 -18.97 -46.28
C ALA A 134 -5.72 -17.83 -45.42
N ILE A 135 -5.77 -16.59 -45.91
CA ILE A 135 -5.30 -15.41 -45.18
C ILE A 135 -6.14 -15.19 -43.92
N GLU A 136 -7.48 -15.22 -44.01
CA GLU A 136 -8.37 -15.04 -42.87
C GLU A 136 -8.21 -16.15 -41.81
N LEU A 137 -8.04 -17.41 -42.22
CA LEU A 137 -7.73 -18.52 -41.32
C LEU A 137 -6.40 -18.33 -40.59
N ARG A 138 -5.35 -17.86 -41.28
CA ARG A 138 -4.05 -17.54 -40.64
C ARG A 138 -4.19 -16.39 -39.65
N LYS A 139 -4.96 -15.35 -40.02
CA LYS A 139 -5.26 -14.24 -39.10
C LYS A 139 -5.97 -14.74 -37.83
N TYR A 140 -6.98 -15.60 -37.99
CA TYR A 140 -7.69 -16.22 -36.88
C TYR A 140 -6.75 -17.04 -35.99
N ALA A 141 -5.93 -17.92 -36.56
CA ALA A 141 -4.99 -18.75 -35.81
C ALA A 141 -4.00 -17.87 -35.01
N THR A 142 -3.43 -16.83 -35.65
CA THR A 142 -2.52 -15.90 -35.01
C THR A 142 -3.20 -15.08 -33.88
N ALA A 143 -4.41 -14.58 -34.14
CA ALA A 143 -5.17 -13.83 -33.15
C ALA A 143 -5.55 -14.70 -31.95
N LYS A 144 -5.99 -15.95 -32.22
CA LYS A 144 -6.29 -16.93 -31.17
C LYS A 144 -5.07 -17.27 -30.33
N GLN A 145 -3.92 -17.53 -30.96
CA GLN A 145 -2.67 -17.81 -30.24
C GLN A 145 -2.25 -16.63 -29.33
N ARG A 146 -2.39 -15.38 -29.80
CA ARG A 146 -2.12 -14.18 -28.99
C ARG A 146 -3.06 -14.09 -27.81
N LEU A 147 -4.36 -14.33 -28.02
CA LEU A 147 -5.35 -14.32 -26.94
C LEU A 147 -5.06 -15.40 -25.89
N ASP A 148 -4.73 -16.62 -26.32
CA ASP A 148 -4.41 -17.74 -25.44
C ASP A 148 -3.17 -17.39 -24.56
N ALA A 149 -2.10 -16.85 -25.17
CA ALA A 149 -0.90 -16.40 -24.44
C ALA A 149 -1.20 -15.27 -23.46
N THR A 150 -2.02 -14.29 -23.85
CA THR A 150 -2.44 -13.19 -22.96
C THR A 150 -3.31 -13.71 -21.84
N SER A 151 -4.19 -14.68 -22.08
CA SER A 151 -5.04 -15.32 -21.07
C SER A 151 -4.22 -16.05 -20.00
N LEU A 152 -3.14 -16.73 -20.38
CA LEU A 152 -2.19 -17.32 -19.43
C LEU A 152 -1.53 -16.23 -18.56
N THR A 153 -1.13 -15.11 -19.17
CA THR A 153 -0.57 -13.98 -18.44
C THR A 153 -1.57 -13.38 -17.45
N VAL A 154 -2.86 -13.29 -17.80
CA VAL A 154 -3.94 -12.86 -16.88
C VAL A 154 -4.03 -13.80 -15.69
N ALA A 155 -4.02 -15.12 -15.92
CA ALA A 155 -4.09 -16.12 -14.86
C ALA A 155 -2.90 -16.04 -13.91
N ASP A 156 -1.69 -15.85 -14.43
CA ASP A 156 -0.49 -15.68 -13.60
C ASP A 156 -0.52 -14.39 -12.79
N LYS A 157 -0.92 -13.27 -13.39
CA LYS A 157 -1.08 -12.00 -12.69
C LYS A 157 -2.15 -12.08 -11.60
N LEU A 158 -3.25 -12.79 -11.84
CA LEU A 158 -4.30 -13.01 -10.83
C LEU A 158 -3.75 -13.76 -9.62
N ARG A 159 -2.97 -14.83 -9.82
CA ARG A 159 -2.31 -15.56 -8.73
C ARG A 159 -1.38 -14.65 -7.91
N LEU A 160 -0.60 -13.81 -8.59
CA LEU A 160 0.28 -12.85 -7.92
C LEU A 160 -0.50 -11.81 -7.11
N VAL A 161 -1.64 -11.32 -7.60
CA VAL A 161 -2.53 -10.41 -6.88
C VAL A 161 -3.09 -11.08 -5.63
N GLN A 162 -3.58 -12.32 -5.74
CA GLN A 162 -4.10 -13.10 -4.60
C GLN A 162 -3.04 -13.32 -3.52
N ALA A 163 -1.83 -13.70 -3.91
CA ALA A 163 -0.70 -13.88 -2.98
C ALA A 163 -0.31 -12.55 -2.30
N ALA A 164 -0.27 -11.45 -3.05
CA ALA A 164 0.03 -10.12 -2.49
C ALA A 164 -1.07 -9.63 -1.55
N GLU A 165 -2.33 -9.93 -1.83
CA GLU A 165 -3.46 -9.60 -0.95
C GLU A 165 -3.42 -10.40 0.36
N ALA A 166 -3.13 -11.70 0.28
CA ALA A 166 -2.94 -12.54 1.47
C ALA A 166 -1.79 -12.02 2.33
N ARG A 167 -0.67 -11.64 1.72
CA ARG A 167 0.48 -11.05 2.42
C ARG A 167 0.12 -9.73 3.10
N TYR A 168 -0.59 -8.83 2.42
CA TYR A 168 -1.07 -7.59 3.00
C TYR A 168 -1.96 -7.84 4.23
N ARG A 169 -2.95 -8.73 4.10
CA ARG A 169 -3.86 -9.09 5.19
C ARG A 169 -3.12 -9.68 6.39
N ALA A 170 -2.17 -10.57 6.14
CA ALA A 170 -1.35 -11.16 7.21
C ALA A 170 -0.54 -10.10 7.96
N GLN A 171 0.08 -9.15 7.26
CA GLN A 171 0.82 -8.06 7.89
C GLN A 171 -0.10 -7.10 8.66
N ALA A 172 -1.27 -6.77 8.13
CA ALA A 172 -2.26 -5.95 8.83
C ALA A 172 -2.77 -6.62 10.12
N ALA A 173 -3.02 -7.93 10.09
CA ALA A 173 -3.42 -8.70 11.27
C ALA A 173 -2.34 -8.72 12.36
N GLN A 174 -1.05 -8.66 12.00
CA GLN A 174 0.03 -8.55 12.99
C GLN A 174 -0.02 -7.23 13.76
N VAL A 175 -0.42 -6.12 13.11
CA VAL A 175 -0.60 -4.84 13.79
C VAL A 175 -1.68 -4.96 14.87
N GLU A 176 -2.85 -5.47 14.49
CA GLU A 176 -3.98 -5.63 15.41
C GLU A 176 -3.63 -6.56 16.57
N LYS A 177 -2.95 -7.68 16.27
CA LYS A 177 -2.48 -8.62 17.28
C LYS A 177 -1.55 -7.94 18.31
N LYS A 178 -0.55 -7.18 17.84
CA LYS A 178 0.41 -6.51 18.74
C LYS A 178 -0.25 -5.42 19.59
N LEU A 179 -1.22 -4.69 19.03
CA LEU A 179 -1.99 -3.72 19.80
C LEU A 179 -2.88 -4.39 20.84
N ALA A 180 -3.55 -5.48 20.49
CA ALA A 180 -4.36 -6.25 21.42
C ALA A 180 -3.52 -6.85 22.57
N GLU A 181 -2.33 -7.36 22.29
CA GLU A 181 -1.37 -7.84 23.31
C GLU A 181 -1.00 -6.70 24.28
N ALA A 182 -0.75 -5.49 23.77
CA ALA A 182 -0.44 -4.32 24.59
C ALA A 182 -1.65 -3.90 25.47
N GLU A 183 -2.87 -3.91 24.90
CA GLU A 183 -4.09 -3.60 25.65
C GLU A 183 -4.36 -4.65 26.73
N GLN A 184 -4.19 -5.93 26.43
CA GLN A 184 -4.33 -7.02 27.43
C GLN A 184 -3.33 -6.87 28.59
N LEU A 185 -2.09 -6.46 28.27
CA LEU A 185 -1.09 -6.24 29.31
C LEU A 185 -1.50 -5.09 30.24
N LEU A 186 -2.01 -3.99 29.68
CA LEU A 186 -2.53 -2.85 30.47
C LEU A 186 -3.81 -3.24 31.25
N ALA A 187 -4.66 -4.11 30.69
CA ALA A 187 -5.88 -4.55 31.34
C ALA A 187 -5.63 -5.42 32.59
N LYS A 188 -4.47 -6.10 32.66
CA LYS A 188 -4.07 -6.91 33.83
C LYS A 188 -3.58 -6.07 35.02
N LEU A 189 -3.31 -4.77 34.79
CA LEU A 189 -2.92 -3.88 35.88
C LEU A 189 -4.13 -3.56 36.77
N GLU A 190 -3.88 -3.46 38.07
CA GLU A 190 -4.86 -2.91 39.01
C GLU A 190 -5.21 -1.47 38.65
N LYS A 191 -6.39 -1.01 39.06
CA LYS A 191 -6.90 0.31 38.67
C LYS A 191 -5.92 1.43 39.03
N GLU A 192 -5.40 1.39 40.27
CA GLU A 192 -4.48 2.40 40.78
C GLU A 192 -3.15 2.42 39.99
N ASP A 193 -2.59 1.25 39.69
CA ASP A 193 -1.36 1.12 38.90
C ASP A 193 -1.56 1.59 37.48
N ARG A 194 -2.72 1.32 36.89
CA ARG A 194 -3.09 1.80 35.56
C ARG A 194 -3.21 3.34 35.54
N GLU A 195 -3.90 3.92 36.50
CA GLU A 195 -4.04 5.37 36.62
C GLU A 195 -2.69 6.04 36.82
N ARG A 196 -1.83 5.46 37.66
CA ARG A 196 -0.46 5.92 37.88
C ARG A 196 0.39 5.89 36.62
N LEU A 197 0.31 4.79 35.85
CA LEU A 197 1.00 4.64 34.59
C LEU A 197 0.53 5.68 33.55
N LEU A 198 -0.78 5.88 33.42
CA LEU A 198 -1.35 6.88 32.52
C LEU A 198 -0.94 8.31 32.90
N LYS A 199 -0.88 8.62 34.19
CA LYS A 199 -0.42 9.92 34.68
C LYS A 199 1.05 10.16 34.32
N LEU A 200 1.92 9.17 34.54
CA LEU A 200 3.33 9.24 34.14
C LEU A 200 3.50 9.43 32.65
N GLN A 201 2.75 8.69 31.83
CA GLN A 201 2.77 8.84 30.38
C GLN A 201 2.33 10.25 29.94
N ALA A 202 1.28 10.79 30.54
CA ALA A 202 0.79 12.15 30.22
C ALA A 202 1.82 13.23 30.57
N MET A 203 2.51 13.10 31.71
CA MET A 203 3.59 14.03 32.10
C MET A 203 4.76 13.97 31.10
N ASP A 204 5.21 12.78 30.74
CA ASP A 204 6.28 12.60 29.76
C ASP A 204 5.88 13.08 28.34
N GLU A 205 4.62 12.94 27.94
CA GLU A 205 4.11 13.48 26.70
C GLU A 205 4.11 15.00 26.67
N GLU A 206 3.69 15.63 27.75
CA GLU A 206 3.67 17.09 27.84
C GLU A 206 5.10 17.69 27.88
N GLU A 207 6.03 17.05 28.58
CA GLU A 207 7.44 17.45 28.55
C GLU A 207 8.04 17.30 27.14
N ARG A 208 7.82 16.17 26.48
CA ARG A 208 8.24 15.97 25.09
C ARG A 208 7.61 16.96 24.13
N ARG A 209 6.34 17.33 24.36
CA ARG A 209 5.64 18.32 23.56
C ARG A 209 6.27 19.70 23.72
N LYS A 210 6.52 20.14 24.94
CA LYS A 210 7.20 21.42 25.22
C LYS A 210 8.57 21.48 24.55
N TYR A 211 9.39 20.44 24.74
CA TYR A 211 10.68 20.33 24.08
C TYR A 211 10.54 20.39 22.53
N SER A 212 9.59 19.65 21.98
CA SER A 212 9.39 19.61 20.52
C SER A 212 8.98 20.97 19.96
N LEU A 213 8.09 21.70 20.64
CA LEU A 213 7.65 23.05 20.23
C LEU A 213 8.80 24.07 20.28
N GLU A 214 9.70 23.94 21.24
CA GLU A 214 10.90 24.77 21.28
C GLU A 214 11.83 24.48 20.11
N GLN A 215 12.11 23.20 19.85
CA GLN A 215 12.98 22.78 18.75
C GLN A 215 12.36 23.07 17.37
N ALA A 216 11.03 23.14 17.26
CA ALA A 216 10.32 23.45 16.03
C ALA A 216 10.70 24.81 15.41
N LYS A 217 11.23 25.73 16.24
CA LYS A 217 11.74 27.03 15.78
C LYS A 217 12.84 26.90 14.72
N LEU A 218 13.60 25.81 14.74
CA LEU A 218 14.65 25.51 13.74
C LEU A 218 14.08 25.39 12.32
N ALA A 219 12.82 24.95 12.16
CA ALA A 219 12.17 24.84 10.85
C ALA A 219 11.95 26.21 10.16
N ASN A 220 11.85 27.30 10.93
CA ASN A 220 11.59 28.63 10.40
C ASN A 220 12.78 29.22 9.62
N ALA A 221 13.98 28.80 9.95
CA ALA A 221 15.20 29.23 9.27
C ALA A 221 15.45 28.51 7.91
N VAL A 222 14.64 27.48 7.61
CA VAL A 222 14.83 26.65 6.41
C VAL A 222 13.96 27.18 5.26
N SER A 223 14.56 27.43 4.10
CA SER A 223 13.90 27.92 2.91
C SER A 223 13.56 26.80 1.90
N GLY A 224 12.86 27.14 0.83
CA GLY A 224 12.55 26.24 -0.27
C GLY A 224 11.64 25.06 0.11
N ARG A 225 11.71 23.97 -0.64
CA ARG A 225 10.89 22.75 -0.45
C ARG A 225 11.09 22.16 0.94
N ALA A 226 12.33 22.04 1.38
CA ALA A 226 12.69 21.54 2.70
C ALA A 226 12.00 22.33 3.81
N GLY A 227 12.04 23.69 3.75
CA GLY A 227 11.38 24.56 4.71
C GLY A 227 9.86 24.41 4.70
N THR A 228 9.25 24.28 3.51
CA THR A 228 7.81 24.04 3.39
C THR A 228 7.40 22.72 4.04
N ALA A 229 8.13 21.62 3.75
CA ALA A 229 7.87 20.32 4.34
C ALA A 229 8.06 20.33 5.86
N LEU A 230 9.15 20.93 6.35
CA LEU A 230 9.42 21.02 7.79
C LEU A 230 8.35 21.82 8.53
N ARG A 231 7.99 23.02 8.03
CA ARG A 231 6.92 23.84 8.64
C ARG A 231 5.58 23.13 8.71
N TYR A 232 5.26 22.31 7.67
CA TYR A 232 4.06 21.49 7.71
C TYR A 232 4.18 20.41 8.80
N ALA A 233 5.28 19.66 8.83
CA ALA A 233 5.48 18.57 9.79
C ALA A 233 5.47 19.04 11.24
N VAL A 234 6.14 20.15 11.55
CA VAL A 234 6.18 20.68 12.93
C VAL A 234 4.84 21.22 13.42
N LYS A 235 3.95 21.65 12.52
CA LYS A 235 2.57 22.04 12.88
C LYS A 235 1.74 20.86 13.39
N GLN A 236 2.15 19.62 13.11
CA GLN A 236 1.46 18.40 13.53
C GLN A 236 1.98 17.89 14.90
N ILE A 237 2.92 18.59 15.54
CA ILE A 237 3.44 18.20 16.86
C ILE A 237 2.30 18.12 17.87
N GLY A 238 2.20 16.96 18.54
CA GLY A 238 1.12 16.65 19.48
C GLY A 238 -0.03 15.83 18.85
N ASP A 239 -0.12 15.70 17.54
CA ASP A 239 -1.09 14.82 16.88
C ASP A 239 -0.77 13.35 17.14
N ARG A 240 -1.82 12.52 17.24
CA ARG A 240 -1.67 11.11 17.59
C ARG A 240 -1.11 10.30 16.42
N TYR A 241 -0.26 9.35 16.75
CA TYR A 241 0.08 8.28 15.79
C TYR A 241 -1.10 7.33 15.60
N VAL A 242 -1.42 7.05 14.36
CA VAL A 242 -2.33 5.96 13.96
C VAL A 242 -1.75 5.30 12.72
N TRP A 243 -1.56 3.99 12.77
CA TRP A 243 -1.07 3.24 11.62
C TRP A 243 -1.94 3.45 10.37
N GLY A 244 -1.30 3.65 9.23
CA GLY A 244 -1.97 3.86 7.94
C GLY A 244 -2.60 5.25 7.78
N ALA A 245 -2.44 6.15 8.76
CA ALA A 245 -2.97 7.50 8.68
C ALA A 245 -2.01 8.49 8.02
N ALA A 246 -2.58 9.37 7.20
CA ALA A 246 -1.86 10.43 6.50
C ALA A 246 -2.57 11.79 6.67
N GLY A 247 -2.98 12.11 7.89
CA GLY A 247 -3.61 13.37 8.27
C GLY A 247 -5.14 13.41 8.15
N PRO A 248 -5.77 14.55 8.49
CA PRO A 248 -5.10 15.79 8.92
C PRO A 248 -4.71 15.85 10.39
N VAL A 249 -5.21 14.97 11.27
CA VAL A 249 -5.00 15.02 12.75
C VAL A 249 -4.43 13.72 13.31
N ARG A 250 -4.11 12.76 12.43
CA ARG A 250 -3.53 11.46 12.79
C ARG A 250 -2.50 11.07 11.74
N TRP A 251 -1.40 10.50 12.17
CA TRP A 251 -0.24 10.28 11.33
C TRP A 251 0.43 8.94 11.63
N ASP A 252 0.90 8.22 10.61
CA ASP A 252 2.05 7.34 10.77
C ASP A 252 3.33 8.01 10.27
N CYS A 253 4.48 7.36 10.43
CA CYS A 253 5.77 7.97 10.11
C CYS A 253 5.89 8.34 8.62
N SER A 254 5.51 7.45 7.73
CA SER A 254 5.58 7.64 6.28
C SER A 254 4.45 8.51 5.74
N GLY A 255 3.29 8.53 6.40
CA GLY A 255 2.16 9.41 6.09
C GLY A 255 2.47 10.88 6.41
N LEU A 256 3.11 11.14 7.54
CA LEU A 256 3.56 12.48 7.91
C LEU A 256 4.57 13.02 6.89
N THR A 257 5.60 12.26 6.55
CA THR A 257 6.61 12.67 5.58
C THR A 257 6.03 12.84 4.18
N MET A 258 5.13 11.93 3.77
CA MET A 258 4.43 12.02 2.48
C MET A 258 3.64 13.33 2.37
N ARG A 259 2.83 13.68 3.37
CA ARG A 259 2.02 14.89 3.34
C ARG A 259 2.86 16.16 3.49
N ALA A 260 3.90 16.13 4.31
CA ALA A 260 4.81 17.25 4.44
C ALA A 260 5.46 17.61 3.10
N TYR A 261 5.92 16.62 2.35
CA TYR A 261 6.52 16.83 1.06
C TYR A 261 5.51 17.10 -0.06
N GLU A 262 4.29 16.60 0.05
CA GLU A 262 3.20 16.97 -0.86
C GLU A 262 2.92 18.49 -0.84
N GLN A 263 2.99 19.13 0.35
CA GLN A 263 2.90 20.59 0.47
C GLN A 263 4.06 21.32 -0.24
N ALA A 264 5.19 20.64 -0.40
CA ALA A 264 6.34 21.15 -1.13
C ALA A 264 6.35 20.76 -2.62
N GLY A 265 5.25 20.19 -3.13
CA GLY A 265 5.09 19.76 -4.52
C GLY A 265 5.79 18.42 -4.86
N VAL A 266 6.21 17.65 -3.86
CA VAL A 266 6.88 16.35 -4.07
C VAL A 266 5.94 15.22 -3.66
N ARG A 267 5.63 14.31 -4.59
CA ARG A 267 4.78 13.15 -4.32
C ARG A 267 5.62 11.96 -3.86
N LEU A 268 5.33 11.48 -2.67
CA LEU A 268 5.97 10.30 -2.07
C LEU A 268 4.95 9.17 -1.89
N PRO A 269 5.39 7.90 -1.95
CA PRO A 269 4.54 6.78 -1.57
C PRO A 269 4.34 6.74 -0.05
N HIS A 270 3.20 6.17 0.40
CA HIS A 270 2.90 5.99 1.81
C HIS A 270 3.56 4.70 2.34
N SER A 271 4.89 4.69 2.39
CA SER A 271 5.72 3.66 3.03
C SER A 271 7.16 4.17 3.14
N SER A 272 7.76 4.06 4.32
CA SER A 272 9.14 4.44 4.59
C SER A 272 10.12 3.71 3.66
N ARG A 273 9.93 2.39 3.47
CA ARG A 273 10.76 1.57 2.57
C ARG A 273 10.68 2.05 1.12
N ALA A 274 9.49 2.42 0.65
CA ALA A 274 9.32 2.92 -0.71
C ALA A 274 9.90 4.34 -0.86
N GLN A 275 9.75 5.21 0.16
CA GLN A 275 10.32 6.55 0.18
C GLN A 275 11.85 6.54 0.12
N PHE A 276 12.50 5.51 0.65
CA PHE A 276 13.96 5.37 0.58
C PHE A 276 14.52 5.30 -0.85
N ASN A 277 13.69 5.02 -1.84
CA ASN A 277 14.08 4.98 -3.26
C ASN A 277 13.90 6.34 -3.97
N TYR A 278 13.51 7.40 -3.25
CA TYR A 278 13.27 8.74 -3.80
C TYR A 278 14.41 9.69 -3.45
N GLY A 279 14.69 10.61 -4.34
CA GLY A 279 15.73 11.60 -4.16
C GLY A 279 17.16 11.03 -4.22
N ARG A 280 18.14 11.84 -3.84
CA ARG A 280 19.54 11.44 -3.82
C ARG A 280 19.97 10.95 -2.44
N SER A 281 20.87 9.98 -2.39
CA SER A 281 21.46 9.50 -1.13
C SER A 281 22.34 10.57 -0.50
N ILE A 282 22.23 10.73 0.83
CA ILE A 282 23.00 11.69 1.61
C ILE A 282 23.77 10.92 2.69
N SER A 283 25.06 11.16 2.78
CA SER A 283 25.87 10.67 3.89
C SER A 283 25.54 11.43 5.18
N ARG A 284 25.69 10.78 6.30
CA ARG A 284 25.27 11.32 7.61
C ARG A 284 25.94 12.67 7.96
N PRO A 285 27.24 12.88 7.72
CA PRO A 285 27.86 14.18 8.00
C PRO A 285 27.30 15.33 7.14
N ASN A 286 26.70 15.01 5.99
CA ASN A 286 26.18 15.99 5.03
C ASN A 286 24.66 16.21 5.16
N LEU A 287 24.06 15.76 6.26
CA LEU A 287 22.64 15.97 6.55
C LEU A 287 22.32 17.47 6.65
N GLN A 288 21.23 17.86 5.99
CA GLN A 288 20.68 19.19 6.02
C GLN A 288 19.19 19.13 6.40
N PRO A 289 18.67 20.18 7.07
CA PRO A 289 17.27 20.25 7.39
C PRO A 289 16.38 19.99 6.16
N GLY A 290 15.39 19.10 6.31
CA GLY A 290 14.54 18.61 5.24
C GLY A 290 14.92 17.21 4.74
N ASP A 291 16.14 16.72 4.96
CA ASP A 291 16.49 15.36 4.54
C ASP A 291 15.59 14.32 5.24
N LEU A 292 15.14 13.32 4.50
CA LEU A 292 14.48 12.16 5.10
C LEU A 292 15.55 11.24 5.70
N VAL A 293 15.35 10.85 6.95
CA VAL A 293 16.23 9.92 7.69
C VAL A 293 15.51 8.63 7.98
N PHE A 294 16.17 7.49 7.73
CA PHE A 294 15.55 6.17 7.71
C PHE A 294 16.21 5.21 8.70
N PHE A 295 15.37 4.36 9.31
CA PHE A 295 15.78 3.42 10.35
C PHE A 295 15.13 2.05 10.17
N GLY A 296 15.83 1.00 10.68
CA GLY A 296 15.37 -0.38 10.68
C GLY A 296 15.97 -1.22 9.54
N SER A 297 16.08 -2.52 9.76
CA SER A 297 16.50 -3.50 8.75
C SER A 297 15.60 -4.74 8.85
N PRO A 298 14.61 -4.85 7.97
CA PRO A 298 14.25 -3.95 6.86
C PRO A 298 13.76 -2.58 7.33
N ILE A 299 13.86 -1.54 6.44
CA ILE A 299 13.43 -0.17 6.78
C ILE A 299 11.98 -0.18 7.25
N SER A 300 11.74 0.38 8.44
CA SER A 300 10.45 0.40 9.11
C SER A 300 10.13 1.71 9.82
N HIS A 301 10.99 2.75 9.60
CA HIS A 301 10.75 4.08 10.16
C HIS A 301 11.40 5.17 9.32
N VAL A 302 10.78 6.36 9.33
CA VAL A 302 11.27 7.57 8.66
C VAL A 302 10.91 8.81 9.47
N GLY A 303 11.80 9.80 9.45
CA GLY A 303 11.54 11.14 9.96
C GLY A 303 12.14 12.20 9.03
N ILE A 304 11.84 13.48 9.28
CA ILE A 304 12.43 14.61 8.56
C ILE A 304 13.49 15.25 9.47
N TYR A 305 14.72 15.29 9.01
CA TYR A 305 15.83 15.93 9.72
C TYR A 305 15.57 17.43 9.85
N ILE A 306 15.71 17.97 11.06
CA ILE A 306 15.48 19.39 11.35
C ILE A 306 16.75 20.16 11.68
N GLY A 307 17.90 19.48 11.74
CA GLY A 307 19.18 20.03 12.16
C GLY A 307 19.60 19.55 13.56
N ALA A 308 20.86 19.79 13.91
CA ALA A 308 21.43 19.49 15.24
C ALA A 308 21.18 18.07 15.74
N GLY A 309 21.26 17.05 14.85
CA GLY A 309 21.04 15.66 15.21
C GLY A 309 19.58 15.29 15.55
N LYS A 310 18.62 16.14 15.17
CA LYS A 310 17.20 15.98 15.51
C LYS A 310 16.34 15.69 14.29
N MET A 311 15.22 14.99 14.50
CA MET A 311 14.19 14.75 13.47
C MET A 311 12.78 14.99 14.02
N VAL A 312 11.87 15.47 13.18
CA VAL A 312 10.43 15.46 13.44
C VAL A 312 9.85 14.17 12.83
N HIS A 313 9.03 13.46 13.62
CA HIS A 313 8.46 12.17 13.19
C HIS A 313 7.17 11.83 13.96
N ALA A 314 6.42 10.86 13.43
CA ALA A 314 5.35 10.14 14.13
C ALA A 314 5.89 8.76 14.55
N PRO A 315 6.13 8.49 15.86
CA PRO A 315 6.99 7.37 16.29
C PRO A 315 6.30 6.00 16.23
N ARG A 316 5.16 5.80 16.92
CA ARG A 316 4.49 4.51 17.12
C ARG A 316 3.09 4.70 17.69
N PRO A 317 2.21 3.69 17.65
CA PRO A 317 0.93 3.71 18.39
C PRO A 317 1.14 4.07 19.86
N GLY A 318 0.20 4.80 20.44
CA GLY A 318 0.29 5.29 21.81
C GLY A 318 1.18 6.53 22.01
N ALA A 319 1.85 7.00 20.96
CA ALA A 319 2.66 8.22 20.99
C ALA A 319 2.14 9.29 20.04
N ARG A 320 2.77 10.44 20.05
CA ARG A 320 2.39 11.63 19.25
C ARG A 320 3.54 12.10 18.38
N VAL A 321 3.21 12.85 17.34
CA VAL A 321 4.21 13.58 16.53
C VAL A 321 5.07 14.43 17.42
N GLN A 322 6.38 14.29 17.30
CA GLN A 322 7.36 14.94 18.17
C GLN A 322 8.69 15.17 17.47
N ILE A 323 9.56 15.95 18.09
CA ILE A 323 10.97 16.08 17.71
C ILE A 323 11.81 15.31 18.72
N VAL A 324 12.76 14.52 18.20
CA VAL A 324 13.69 13.74 19.03
C VAL A 324 15.11 13.83 18.45
N GLU A 325 16.07 13.64 19.32
CA GLU A 325 17.47 13.39 18.91
C GLU A 325 17.60 11.94 18.43
N PHE A 326 18.48 11.72 17.46
CA PHE A 326 18.82 10.38 17.00
C PHE A 326 20.32 10.20 16.83
N GLY A 327 20.78 9.01 17.17
CA GLY A 327 22.15 8.57 17.00
C GLY A 327 22.32 7.57 15.86
N ASN A 328 23.20 6.60 16.03
CA ASN A 328 23.29 5.42 15.14
C ASN A 328 22.06 4.52 15.23
N TYR A 329 21.25 4.74 16.25
CA TYR A 329 20.00 4.06 16.51
C TYR A 329 18.93 5.09 16.90
N PHE A 330 17.69 4.77 16.56
CA PHE A 330 16.49 5.37 17.10
C PHE A 330 15.67 4.24 17.76
N GLY A 331 15.61 4.25 19.09
CA GLY A 331 15.18 3.08 19.84
C GLY A 331 16.07 1.87 19.48
N ARG A 332 15.45 0.76 19.07
CA ARG A 332 16.17 -0.44 18.62
C ARG A 332 16.50 -0.43 17.13
N LYS A 333 16.02 0.55 16.37
CA LYS A 333 16.14 0.61 14.91
C LYS A 333 17.43 1.30 14.52
N LYS A 334 18.29 0.57 13.80
CA LYS A 334 19.55 1.09 13.26
C LYS A 334 19.27 2.15 12.18
N TYR A 335 20.05 3.24 12.20
CA TYR A 335 20.09 4.19 11.09
C TYR A 335 20.59 3.52 9.81
N VAL A 336 19.84 3.69 8.71
CA VAL A 336 20.14 3.03 7.42
C VAL A 336 20.68 4.03 6.39
N GLY A 337 20.22 5.27 6.45
CA GLY A 337 20.63 6.30 5.48
C GLY A 337 19.67 7.47 5.42
N ALA A 338 19.96 8.41 4.51
CA ALA A 338 19.12 9.57 4.28
C ALA A 338 18.91 9.84 2.79
N ARG A 339 17.83 10.59 2.50
CA ARG A 339 17.46 11.02 1.15
C ARG A 339 17.14 12.51 1.14
N ARG A 340 17.65 13.23 0.14
CA ARG A 340 17.29 14.63 -0.15
C ARG A 340 16.44 14.70 -1.39
N LEU A 341 15.27 15.36 -1.28
CA LEU A 341 14.24 15.46 -2.30
C LEU A 341 14.31 16.81 -3.05
#